data_245f28d5bd63e9f2e831f7aa02b60f81
#
_entry.id   245f28d5bd63e9f2e831f7aa02b60f81
#
_cell.length_a   1.000
_cell.length_b   1.000
_cell.length_c   1.000
_cell.angle_alpha   90.00
_cell.angle_beta   90.00
_cell.angle_gamma   90.00
#
_symmetry.space_group_name_H-M   'P 1'
#
loop_
_entity.id
_entity.type
_entity.pdbx_description
1 polymer ?
#
loop_
_entity_poly.entity_id
_entity_poly.type
_entity_poly.pdbx_seq_one_letter_code
_entity_poly.pdbx_strand_id
1 'polypeptide(L)'
;MGETRVFESNSVELVNVLSSNSSQDGVRGIEGISLTWTGWYLFASYCSIMLMAFTTSLEGQVNAALLPFVTSSFQGHSLVSTISVVRGVIDAVIKPPMAKLADVFGRLEAFSLSVGLFVLGYVQMAASNNVETFASAQIFYSAGFTGLLVLQQIFIADTSDLSYRALLSTLPDVPFLVTTWIGGRIGSEIMSSSGSWRWAYGMWAIILPVAFLPLFLSLFLNGWRAKRLGLAPQAYTTLRGGVFTVLRNLWWDLDLGGVILLSAGFALILIPCTIASTISGGWNNGRMVAMVTIGAILLVAFPLWEASTRWAHDRGMKGKSGMILSNLAPYPIVPLHLFKSRTFTAGIVLAMFYFMVFYLSVFPYFLSYLLVVRNLKLASATPILNIFSLSSTVSSLIVSALIKITNRYKWFVTAGSCLYMLGIGLMMRYRTQEASISAIIGTQILIGFGGGMLNVPAQLGVQASAGHQHVGTSTALFLTLTSVGGAIGSAISGAIWGRLIPSKLRRYLPEEVQDQAMVIYSDVGQALGYPVGSPERDAINLSYQETMTTLLTVALCMCVPVVLCSLLMGDFELVEMNQGVKGRVVGGEVDRNEQKKGDRRSLATKFKAWVKGRSKQTFT
;
A
#
# COMPACT_ATOMS: atom_id res chain seq x y z
N MET A 1 37.79 -30.62 6.03
CA MET A 1 38.69 -29.59 6.61
C MET A 1 39.00 -28.43 5.65
N GLY A 2 38.85 -28.56 4.34
CA GLY A 2 39.07 -27.43 3.40
C GLY A 2 37.91 -26.46 3.29
N GLU A 3 36.67 -26.89 3.38
CA GLU A 3 35.48 -26.04 3.26
C GLU A 3 35.25 -25.12 4.49
N THR A 4 35.62 -25.58 5.69
CA THR A 4 35.53 -24.78 6.92
C THR A 4 36.48 -23.58 6.94
N ARG A 5 37.70 -23.72 6.38
CA ARG A 5 38.68 -22.62 6.32
C ARG A 5 38.35 -21.55 5.29
N VAL A 6 37.72 -21.93 4.17
CA VAL A 6 37.24 -20.94 3.17
C VAL A 6 36.05 -20.15 3.71
N PHE A 7 35.19 -20.78 4.53
CA PHE A 7 34.10 -20.09 5.22
C PHE A 7 34.61 -19.12 6.30
N GLU A 8 35.64 -19.47 7.06
CA GLU A 8 36.21 -18.61 8.10
C GLU A 8 36.96 -17.39 7.52
N SER A 9 37.74 -17.53 6.43
CA SER A 9 38.44 -16.41 5.82
C SER A 9 37.49 -15.41 5.16
N ASN A 10 36.45 -15.89 4.50
CA ASN A 10 35.38 -15.05 3.92
C ASN A 10 34.52 -14.38 5.00
N SER A 11 34.36 -15.00 6.18
CA SER A 11 33.58 -14.40 7.27
C SER A 11 34.28 -13.21 7.93
N VAL A 12 35.62 -13.22 8.02
CA VAL A 12 36.39 -12.09 8.59
C VAL A 12 36.40 -10.89 7.63
N GLU A 13 36.50 -11.13 6.34
CA GLU A 13 36.41 -10.08 5.33
C GLU A 13 34.98 -9.49 5.24
N LEU A 14 33.96 -10.33 5.34
CA LEU A 14 32.54 -9.94 5.42
C LEU A 14 32.21 -9.16 6.71
N VAL A 15 32.77 -9.54 7.86
CA VAL A 15 32.61 -8.81 9.12
C VAL A 15 33.23 -7.42 9.03
N ASN A 16 34.39 -7.26 8.38
CA ASN A 16 35.01 -5.96 8.16
C ASN A 16 34.23 -5.07 7.17
N VAL A 17 33.55 -5.67 6.19
CA VAL A 17 32.64 -4.95 5.26
C VAL A 17 31.30 -4.58 5.93
N LEU A 18 30.81 -5.39 6.88
CA LEU A 18 29.61 -5.09 7.68
C LEU A 18 29.87 -4.02 8.76
N SER A 19 31.14 -3.83 9.18
CA SER A 19 31.54 -2.82 10.17
C SER A 19 31.62 -1.39 9.63
N SER A 20 31.47 -1.15 8.32
CA SER A 20 31.42 0.19 7.74
C SER A 20 30.07 0.86 8.02
N ASN A 21 29.98 1.48 9.10
CA ASN A 21 29.38 2.73 9.59
C ASN A 21 28.20 3.35 8.84
N SER A 22 26.97 2.96 9.09
CA SER A 22 25.78 3.87 9.09
C SER A 22 24.43 3.17 9.04
N SER A 23 24.36 1.82 8.89
CA SER A 23 23.09 1.11 8.86
C SER A 23 22.57 0.82 10.26
N GLN A 24 21.25 0.94 10.46
CA GLN A 24 20.56 0.57 11.71
C GLN A 24 20.64 -0.93 11.99
N ASP A 25 20.54 -1.33 13.25
CA ASP A 25 20.71 -2.72 13.69
C ASP A 25 19.73 -3.70 13.02
N GLY A 26 18.49 -3.27 12.74
CA GLY A 26 17.50 -4.10 12.05
C GLY A 26 17.86 -4.36 10.58
N VAL A 27 18.46 -3.37 9.88
CA VAL A 27 18.95 -3.54 8.51
C VAL A 27 20.14 -4.49 8.48
N ARG A 28 21.10 -4.35 9.41
CA ARG A 28 22.20 -5.32 9.58
C ARG A 28 21.69 -6.72 9.91
N GLY A 29 20.61 -6.80 10.68
CA GLY A 29 19.95 -8.05 11.03
C GLY A 29 19.46 -8.80 9.81
N ILE A 30 18.73 -8.14 8.89
CA ILE A 30 18.23 -8.79 7.67
C ILE A 30 19.35 -9.15 6.68
N GLU A 31 20.40 -8.31 6.56
CA GLU A 31 21.59 -8.66 5.78
C GLU A 31 22.28 -9.91 6.33
N GLY A 32 22.44 -10.03 7.66
CA GLY A 32 22.98 -11.21 8.31
C GLY A 32 22.11 -12.46 8.11
N ILE A 33 20.79 -12.32 8.18
CA ILE A 33 19.82 -13.39 7.91
C ILE A 33 19.93 -13.86 6.45
N SER A 34 20.04 -12.93 5.49
CA SER A 34 20.13 -13.26 4.07
C SER A 34 21.36 -14.08 3.71
N LEU A 35 22.45 -13.96 4.48
CA LEU A 35 23.67 -14.76 4.34
C LEU A 35 23.48 -16.21 4.86
N THR A 36 22.56 -16.43 5.81
CA THR A 36 22.30 -17.73 6.41
C THR A 36 21.15 -18.50 5.75
N TRP A 37 20.36 -17.85 4.89
CA TRP A 37 19.20 -18.47 4.28
C TRP A 37 19.57 -19.56 3.29
N THR A 38 18.81 -20.68 3.40
CA THR A 38 18.74 -21.68 2.36
C THR A 38 17.52 -21.40 1.47
N GLY A 39 17.51 -21.91 0.23
CA GLY A 39 16.37 -21.73 -0.68
C GLY A 39 15.04 -22.18 -0.09
N TRP A 40 15.03 -23.20 0.77
CA TRP A 40 13.83 -23.71 1.43
C TRP A 40 13.23 -22.72 2.44
N TYR A 41 14.04 -22.04 3.26
CA TYR A 41 13.55 -21.02 4.18
C TYR A 41 12.99 -19.81 3.45
N LEU A 42 13.64 -19.42 2.36
CA LEU A 42 13.17 -18.32 1.51
C LEU A 42 11.82 -18.69 0.85
N PHE A 43 11.71 -19.90 0.30
CA PHE A 43 10.45 -20.42 -0.27
C PHE A 43 9.33 -20.46 0.78
N ALA A 44 9.58 -20.99 1.97
CA ALA A 44 8.61 -21.03 3.07
C ALA A 44 8.15 -19.62 3.49
N SER A 45 9.07 -18.65 3.49
CA SER A 45 8.74 -17.24 3.78
C SER A 45 7.79 -16.64 2.73
N TYR A 46 8.03 -16.88 1.44
CA TYR A 46 7.13 -16.43 0.38
C TYR A 46 5.78 -17.15 0.40
N CYS A 47 5.74 -18.44 0.73
CA CYS A 47 4.49 -19.17 0.95
C CYS A 47 3.69 -18.56 2.11
N SER A 48 4.35 -18.18 3.20
CA SER A 48 3.69 -17.52 4.33
C SER A 48 3.17 -16.14 3.96
N ILE A 49 3.95 -15.33 3.21
CA ILE A 49 3.47 -14.03 2.71
C ILE A 49 2.23 -14.20 1.84
N MET A 50 2.21 -15.20 0.96
CA MET A 50 1.04 -15.49 0.13
C MET A 50 -0.16 -15.92 0.97
N LEU A 51 0.06 -16.75 2.01
CA LEU A 51 -1.00 -17.18 2.92
C LEU A 51 -1.54 -16.01 3.75
N MET A 52 -0.68 -15.13 4.25
CA MET A 52 -1.09 -13.90 4.95
C MET A 52 -1.86 -12.97 4.01
N ALA A 53 -1.40 -12.79 2.78
CA ALA A 53 -2.07 -11.97 1.78
C ALA A 53 -3.43 -12.55 1.39
N PHE A 54 -3.55 -13.87 1.28
CA PHE A 54 -4.84 -14.55 1.07
C PHE A 54 -5.79 -14.30 2.26
N THR A 55 -5.28 -14.43 3.48
CA THR A 55 -6.05 -14.20 4.72
C THR A 55 -6.56 -12.75 4.78
N THR A 56 -5.69 -11.77 4.57
CA THR A 56 -6.06 -10.33 4.64
C THR A 56 -6.96 -9.91 3.48
N SER A 57 -6.79 -10.48 2.30
CA SER A 57 -7.66 -10.24 1.14
C SER A 57 -9.05 -10.83 1.37
N LEU A 58 -9.14 -12.07 1.87
CA LEU A 58 -10.42 -12.73 2.17
C LEU A 58 -11.15 -12.01 3.32
N GLU A 59 -10.42 -11.66 4.36
CA GLU A 59 -10.89 -10.86 5.49
C GLU A 59 -11.56 -9.56 5.03
N GLY A 60 -10.91 -8.80 4.15
CA GLY A 60 -11.45 -7.56 3.62
C GLY A 60 -12.77 -7.75 2.87
N GLN A 61 -12.91 -8.82 2.07
CA GLN A 61 -14.14 -9.13 1.34
C GLN A 61 -15.28 -9.61 2.27
N VAL A 62 -14.97 -10.43 3.26
CA VAL A 62 -15.95 -10.90 4.26
C VAL A 62 -16.44 -9.73 5.10
N ASN A 63 -15.54 -8.88 5.60
CA ASN A 63 -15.91 -7.72 6.42
C ASN A 63 -16.73 -6.68 5.64
N ALA A 64 -16.44 -6.47 4.36
CA ALA A 64 -17.24 -5.59 3.51
C ALA A 64 -18.70 -6.08 3.40
N ALA A 65 -18.91 -7.39 3.32
CA ALA A 65 -20.25 -7.99 3.29
C ALA A 65 -20.97 -7.91 4.65
N LEU A 66 -20.24 -7.93 5.77
CA LEU A 66 -20.79 -7.92 7.12
C LEU A 66 -21.01 -6.51 7.70
N LEU A 67 -20.37 -5.49 7.13
CA LEU A 67 -20.43 -4.13 7.66
C LEU A 67 -21.85 -3.58 7.86
N PRO A 68 -22.84 -3.80 6.96
CA PRO A 68 -24.21 -3.36 7.18
C PRO A 68 -24.87 -4.01 8.41
N PHE A 69 -24.58 -5.29 8.69
CA PHE A 69 -25.12 -5.99 9.86
C PHE A 69 -24.54 -5.46 11.17
N VAL A 70 -23.23 -5.16 11.19
CA VAL A 70 -22.56 -4.55 12.34
C VAL A 70 -23.13 -3.18 12.66
N THR A 71 -23.26 -2.31 11.65
CA THR A 71 -23.75 -0.95 11.83
C THR A 71 -25.22 -0.92 12.24
N SER A 72 -26.05 -1.84 11.71
CA SER A 72 -27.45 -1.99 12.10
C SER A 72 -27.58 -2.47 13.56
N SER A 73 -26.71 -3.35 14.03
CA SER A 73 -26.75 -3.86 15.41
C SER A 73 -26.52 -2.78 16.47
N PHE A 74 -25.85 -1.68 16.10
CA PHE A 74 -25.57 -0.55 16.99
C PHE A 74 -26.49 0.65 16.76
N GLN A 75 -27.49 0.56 15.86
CA GLN A 75 -28.36 1.69 15.45
C GLN A 75 -27.58 2.95 15.02
N GLY A 76 -26.36 2.76 14.53
CA GLY A 76 -25.38 3.83 14.30
C GLY A 76 -24.95 4.01 12.85
N HIS A 77 -25.87 4.16 11.89
CA HIS A 77 -25.52 4.34 10.47
C HIS A 77 -24.64 5.57 10.20
N SER A 78 -24.76 6.64 11.01
CA SER A 78 -23.93 7.84 10.87
C SER A 78 -22.45 7.61 11.21
N LEU A 79 -22.12 6.55 11.94
CA LEU A 79 -20.77 6.25 12.42
C LEU A 79 -19.93 5.45 11.44
N VAL A 80 -20.52 4.91 10.37
CA VAL A 80 -19.79 4.25 9.27
C VAL A 80 -18.80 5.24 8.62
N SER A 81 -19.22 6.49 8.45
CA SER A 81 -18.35 7.55 7.91
C SER A 81 -17.19 7.83 8.85
N THR A 82 -17.43 7.93 10.16
CA THR A 82 -16.39 8.16 11.17
C THR A 82 -15.36 7.02 11.20
N ILE A 83 -15.81 5.77 11.14
CA ILE A 83 -14.93 4.59 11.06
C ILE A 83 -14.04 4.67 9.80
N SER A 84 -14.62 5.00 8.66
CA SER A 84 -13.89 5.12 7.39
C SER A 84 -12.84 6.24 7.43
N VAL A 85 -13.16 7.38 8.07
CA VAL A 85 -12.23 8.50 8.27
C VAL A 85 -11.05 8.07 9.15
N VAL A 86 -11.33 7.48 10.31
CA VAL A 86 -10.30 7.02 11.25
C VAL A 86 -9.36 6.04 10.55
N ARG A 87 -9.92 5.06 9.85
CA ARG A 87 -9.15 4.09 9.08
C ARG A 87 -8.27 4.77 8.03
N GLY A 88 -8.81 5.65 7.21
CA GLY A 88 -8.07 6.33 6.14
C GLY A 88 -6.90 7.18 6.67
N VAL A 89 -7.08 7.86 7.80
CA VAL A 89 -6.01 8.64 8.44
C VAL A 89 -4.90 7.72 8.96
N ILE A 90 -5.25 6.63 9.65
CA ILE A 90 -4.27 5.68 10.17
C ILE A 90 -3.51 5.01 9.04
N ASP A 91 -4.20 4.60 7.98
CA ASP A 91 -3.59 4.00 6.78
C ASP A 91 -2.54 4.91 6.12
N ALA A 92 -2.71 6.22 6.20
CA ALA A 92 -1.72 7.17 5.70
C ALA A 92 -0.52 7.36 6.65
N VAL A 93 -0.80 7.44 7.97
CA VAL A 93 0.14 7.90 9.00
C VAL A 93 1.07 6.78 9.49
N ILE A 94 0.59 5.53 9.55
CA ILE A 94 1.31 4.42 10.21
C ILE A 94 2.49 3.87 9.39
N LYS A 95 2.51 4.08 8.07
CA LYS A 95 3.48 3.47 7.15
C LYS A 95 4.94 3.87 7.44
N PRO A 96 5.29 5.16 7.57
CA PRO A 96 6.67 5.55 7.89
C PRO A 96 7.14 5.04 9.27
N PRO A 97 6.35 5.15 10.35
CA PRO A 97 6.69 4.57 11.64
C PRO A 97 6.96 3.07 11.60
N MET A 98 6.14 2.29 10.87
CA MET A 98 6.32 0.84 10.76
C MET A 98 7.57 0.47 9.98
N ALA A 99 7.89 1.18 8.89
CA ALA A 99 9.14 0.99 8.19
C ALA A 99 10.35 1.31 9.08
N LYS A 100 10.28 2.43 9.81
CA LYS A 100 11.35 2.83 10.73
C LYS A 100 11.55 1.83 11.86
N LEU A 101 10.47 1.29 12.41
CA LEU A 101 10.52 0.24 13.42
C LEU A 101 11.19 -1.03 12.89
N ALA A 102 10.90 -1.41 11.64
CA ALA A 102 11.55 -2.54 10.98
C ALA A 102 13.05 -2.29 10.74
N ASP A 103 13.47 -1.05 10.50
CA ASP A 103 14.88 -0.71 10.30
C ASP A 103 15.68 -0.68 11.61
N VAL A 104 15.03 -0.32 12.74
CA VAL A 104 15.65 -0.27 14.08
C VAL A 104 15.69 -1.64 14.73
N PHE A 105 14.55 -2.33 14.82
CA PHE A 105 14.42 -3.59 15.58
C PHE A 105 14.47 -4.85 14.71
N GLY A 106 14.28 -4.71 13.40
CA GLY A 106 14.27 -5.85 12.49
C GLY A 106 12.88 -6.23 12.01
N ARG A 107 12.87 -7.08 10.99
CA ARG A 107 11.63 -7.45 10.30
C ARG A 107 10.74 -8.35 11.16
N LEU A 108 11.34 -9.28 11.93
CA LEU A 108 10.59 -10.19 12.80
C LEU A 108 9.77 -9.44 13.85
N GLU A 109 10.40 -8.49 14.53
CA GLU A 109 9.79 -7.69 15.59
C GLU A 109 8.68 -6.79 15.03
N ALA A 110 8.92 -6.16 13.88
CA ALA A 110 7.94 -5.31 13.22
C ALA A 110 6.71 -6.09 12.74
N PHE A 111 6.90 -7.27 12.12
CA PHE A 111 5.80 -8.16 11.75
C PHE A 111 5.03 -8.64 12.97
N SER A 112 5.73 -9.04 14.03
CA SER A 112 5.09 -9.52 15.28
C SER A 112 4.24 -8.43 15.94
N LEU A 113 4.72 -7.18 15.96
CA LEU A 113 3.94 -6.04 16.44
C LEU A 113 2.70 -5.81 15.58
N SER A 114 2.85 -5.82 14.24
CA SER A 114 1.73 -5.61 13.32
C SER A 114 0.66 -6.69 13.45
N VAL A 115 1.06 -7.97 13.58
CA VAL A 115 0.14 -9.09 13.84
C VAL A 115 -0.52 -8.91 15.21
N GLY A 116 0.23 -8.50 16.24
CA GLY A 116 -0.31 -8.24 17.57
C GLY A 116 -1.37 -7.13 17.58
N LEU A 117 -1.11 -6.02 16.88
CA LEU A 117 -2.08 -4.92 16.73
C LEU A 117 -3.33 -5.37 15.95
N PHE A 118 -3.16 -6.15 14.89
CA PHE A 118 -4.27 -6.72 14.12
C PHE A 118 -5.16 -7.61 15.01
N VAL A 119 -4.55 -8.54 15.76
CA VAL A 119 -5.25 -9.43 16.68
C VAL A 119 -5.99 -8.64 17.76
N LEU A 120 -5.32 -7.64 18.37
CA LEU A 120 -5.93 -6.78 19.38
C LEU A 120 -7.17 -6.06 18.82
N GLY A 121 -7.06 -5.51 17.60
CA GLY A 121 -8.18 -4.87 16.91
C GLY A 121 -9.35 -5.84 16.73
N TYR A 122 -9.11 -7.05 16.25
CA TYR A 122 -10.17 -8.04 16.02
C TYR A 122 -10.80 -8.58 17.31
N VAL A 123 -10.02 -8.84 18.33
CA VAL A 123 -10.54 -9.23 19.65
C VAL A 123 -11.44 -8.12 20.20
N GLN A 124 -11.00 -6.87 20.13
CA GLN A 124 -11.79 -5.73 20.60
C GLN A 124 -13.05 -5.51 19.75
N MET A 125 -12.99 -5.65 18.41
CA MET A 125 -14.17 -5.59 17.54
C MET A 125 -15.18 -6.69 17.90
N ALA A 126 -14.74 -7.93 18.04
CA ALA A 126 -15.59 -9.06 18.37
C ALA A 126 -16.26 -8.91 19.76
N ALA A 127 -15.54 -8.30 20.72
CA ALA A 127 -16.02 -8.04 22.08
C ALA A 127 -16.82 -6.73 22.22
N SER A 128 -16.93 -5.92 21.17
CA SER A 128 -17.56 -4.59 21.26
C SER A 128 -19.06 -4.67 21.51
N ASN A 129 -19.54 -3.83 22.44
CA ASN A 129 -20.96 -3.72 22.79
C ASN A 129 -21.56 -2.37 22.35
N ASN A 130 -20.72 -1.43 21.93
CA ASN A 130 -21.12 -0.12 21.43
C ASN A 130 -20.23 0.30 20.26
N VAL A 131 -20.68 1.32 19.53
CA VAL A 131 -20.00 1.81 18.34
C VAL A 131 -18.66 2.46 18.67
N GLU A 132 -18.53 3.12 19.81
CA GLU A 132 -17.28 3.79 20.23
C GLU A 132 -16.16 2.77 20.47
N THR A 133 -16.49 1.66 21.13
CA THR A 133 -15.54 0.55 21.31
C THR A 133 -15.17 -0.10 19.99
N PHE A 134 -16.14 -0.28 19.08
CA PHE A 134 -15.87 -0.80 17.73
C PHE A 134 -15.01 0.17 16.91
N ALA A 135 -15.28 1.48 16.98
CA ALA A 135 -14.48 2.51 16.31
C ALA A 135 -13.05 2.60 16.85
N SER A 136 -12.87 2.49 18.17
CA SER A 136 -11.52 2.46 18.78
C SER A 136 -10.74 1.22 18.37
N ALA A 137 -11.40 0.08 18.20
CA ALA A 137 -10.78 -1.15 17.71
C ALA A 137 -10.24 -1.01 16.28
N GLN A 138 -10.89 -0.19 15.44
CA GLN A 138 -10.43 0.10 14.08
C GLN A 138 -9.05 0.77 14.06
N ILE A 139 -8.65 1.49 15.11
CA ILE A 139 -7.32 2.10 15.22
C ILE A 139 -6.25 1.00 15.24
N PHE A 140 -6.40 0.03 16.13
CA PHE A 140 -5.45 -1.08 16.25
C PHE A 140 -5.46 -1.98 15.01
N TYR A 141 -6.65 -2.31 14.51
CA TYR A 141 -6.81 -3.08 13.29
C TYR A 141 -6.11 -2.41 12.09
N SER A 142 -6.41 -1.12 11.83
CA SER A 142 -5.84 -0.41 10.68
C SER A 142 -4.33 -0.26 10.80
N ALA A 143 -3.82 -0.01 12.02
CA ALA A 143 -2.38 0.06 12.26
C ALA A 143 -1.69 -1.28 12.00
N GLY A 144 -2.27 -2.39 12.47
CA GLY A 144 -1.77 -3.74 12.23
C GLY A 144 -1.84 -4.14 10.76
N PHE A 145 -3.00 -3.97 10.12
CA PHE A 145 -3.23 -4.29 8.72
C PHE A 145 -2.29 -3.52 7.78
N THR A 146 -2.23 -2.19 7.92
CA THR A 146 -1.37 -1.35 7.09
C THR A 146 0.10 -1.61 7.35
N GLY A 147 0.46 -1.89 8.62
CA GLY A 147 1.82 -2.33 8.97
C GLY A 147 2.20 -3.61 8.23
N LEU A 148 1.33 -4.62 8.19
CA LEU A 148 1.56 -5.87 7.46
C LEU A 148 1.76 -5.62 5.96
N LEU A 149 0.94 -4.79 5.33
CA LEU A 149 1.06 -4.47 3.90
C LEU A 149 2.43 -3.83 3.57
N VAL A 150 2.86 -2.86 4.37
CA VAL A 150 4.15 -2.19 4.18
C VAL A 150 5.30 -3.17 4.41
N LEU A 151 5.25 -3.95 5.49
CA LEU A 151 6.30 -4.90 5.84
C LEU A 151 6.44 -6.03 4.82
N GLN A 152 5.34 -6.50 4.23
CA GLN A 152 5.38 -7.46 3.12
C GLN A 152 6.14 -6.89 1.92
N GLN A 153 5.87 -5.64 1.54
CA GLN A 153 6.57 -4.98 0.44
C GLN A 153 8.05 -4.73 0.75
N ILE A 154 8.38 -4.33 2.00
CA ILE A 154 9.76 -4.16 2.45
C ILE A 154 10.50 -5.51 2.44
N PHE A 155 9.89 -6.57 2.97
CA PHE A 155 10.48 -7.91 2.99
C PHE A 155 10.76 -8.43 1.59
N ILE A 156 9.81 -8.26 0.65
CA ILE A 156 10.01 -8.63 -0.75
C ILE A 156 11.17 -7.83 -1.36
N ALA A 157 11.26 -6.54 -1.05
CA ALA A 157 12.34 -5.70 -1.55
C ALA A 157 13.71 -6.08 -0.98
N ASP A 158 13.77 -6.52 0.29
CA ASP A 158 15.00 -6.99 0.95
C ASP A 158 15.47 -8.35 0.42
N THR A 159 14.55 -9.19 -0.08
CA THR A 159 14.81 -10.59 -0.43
C THR A 159 14.78 -10.87 -1.93
N SER A 160 14.67 -9.82 -2.76
CA SER A 160 14.61 -9.93 -4.21
C SER A 160 15.61 -9.02 -4.92
N ASP A 161 16.20 -9.52 -6.01
CA ASP A 161 16.91 -8.69 -6.96
C ASP A 161 15.93 -7.78 -7.75
N LEU A 162 16.38 -6.62 -8.21
CA LEU A 162 15.54 -5.63 -8.91
C LEU A 162 14.79 -6.22 -10.11
N SER A 163 15.40 -7.16 -10.84
CA SER A 163 14.80 -7.80 -12.00
C SER A 163 13.58 -8.68 -11.65
N TYR A 164 13.56 -9.28 -10.45
CA TYR A 164 12.47 -10.13 -9.96
C TYR A 164 11.51 -9.40 -9.03
N ARG A 165 11.94 -8.25 -8.48
CA ARG A 165 11.21 -7.51 -7.46
C ARG A 165 9.81 -7.10 -7.89
N ALA A 166 9.64 -6.61 -9.13
CA ALA A 166 8.32 -6.26 -9.66
C ALA A 166 7.36 -7.44 -9.60
N LEU A 167 7.78 -8.62 -10.07
CA LEU A 167 6.95 -9.82 -10.08
C LEU A 167 6.61 -10.28 -8.66
N LEU A 168 7.58 -10.27 -7.75
CA LEU A 168 7.36 -10.68 -6.37
C LEU A 168 6.49 -9.69 -5.60
N SER A 169 6.61 -8.38 -5.88
CA SER A 169 5.79 -7.34 -5.26
C SER A 169 4.31 -7.40 -5.65
N THR A 170 3.96 -8.09 -6.74
CA THR A 170 2.55 -8.32 -7.11
C THR A 170 1.94 -9.55 -6.42
N LEU A 171 2.76 -10.42 -5.81
CA LEU A 171 2.25 -11.65 -5.16
C LEU A 171 1.18 -11.38 -4.08
N PRO A 172 1.32 -10.38 -3.20
CA PRO A 172 0.29 -10.09 -2.21
C PRO A 172 -1.08 -9.67 -2.79
N ASP A 173 -1.12 -9.22 -4.05
CA ASP A 173 -2.36 -8.81 -4.72
C ASP A 173 -3.08 -9.98 -5.43
N VAL A 174 -2.36 -11.09 -5.71
CA VAL A 174 -2.89 -12.25 -6.44
C VAL A 174 -4.12 -12.89 -5.77
N PRO A 175 -4.17 -13.07 -4.45
CA PRO A 175 -5.33 -13.66 -3.79
C PRO A 175 -6.64 -12.93 -4.07
N PHE A 176 -6.59 -11.62 -4.33
CA PHE A 176 -7.77 -10.81 -4.65
C PHE A 176 -8.55 -11.36 -5.87
N LEU A 177 -7.88 -11.97 -6.84
CA LEU A 177 -8.51 -12.58 -8.02
C LEU A 177 -9.52 -13.67 -7.64
N VAL A 178 -9.31 -14.35 -6.51
CA VAL A 178 -10.18 -15.43 -6.02
C VAL A 178 -11.08 -14.93 -4.90
N THR A 179 -10.54 -14.21 -3.93
CA THR A 179 -11.26 -13.81 -2.71
C THR A 179 -12.44 -12.89 -2.99
N THR A 180 -12.36 -12.05 -4.03
CA THR A 180 -13.48 -11.21 -4.51
C THR A 180 -14.77 -12.00 -4.81
N TRP A 181 -14.64 -13.25 -5.28
CA TRP A 181 -15.78 -14.08 -5.65
C TRP A 181 -16.33 -14.92 -4.50
N ILE A 182 -15.49 -15.27 -3.54
CA ILE A 182 -15.88 -16.17 -2.44
C ILE A 182 -16.19 -15.45 -1.13
N GLY A 183 -15.60 -14.26 -0.88
CA GLY A 183 -15.70 -13.57 0.41
C GLY A 183 -17.13 -13.21 0.80
N GLY A 184 -17.92 -12.69 -0.12
CA GLY A 184 -19.33 -12.36 0.15
C GLY A 184 -20.20 -13.59 0.48
N ARG A 185 -19.93 -14.75 -0.17
CA ARG A 185 -20.62 -16.01 0.14
C ARG A 185 -20.25 -16.52 1.52
N ILE A 186 -18.97 -16.51 1.87
CA ILE A 186 -18.50 -16.91 3.20
C ILE A 186 -19.11 -16.02 4.28
N GLY A 187 -19.17 -14.69 4.08
CA GLY A 187 -19.81 -13.77 5.02
C GLY A 187 -21.29 -14.08 5.24
N SER A 188 -22.03 -14.35 4.18
CA SER A 188 -23.46 -14.71 4.27
C SER A 188 -23.69 -16.06 4.97
N GLU A 189 -22.86 -17.07 4.67
CA GLU A 189 -22.96 -18.40 5.31
C GLU A 189 -22.63 -18.33 6.81
N ILE A 190 -21.64 -17.55 7.22
CA ILE A 190 -21.33 -17.35 8.64
C ILE A 190 -22.51 -16.69 9.36
N MET A 191 -23.15 -15.69 8.75
CA MET A 191 -24.33 -15.04 9.35
C MET A 191 -25.51 -16.00 9.45
N SER A 192 -25.76 -16.83 8.44
CA SER A 192 -26.86 -17.78 8.46
C SER A 192 -26.65 -18.92 9.46
N SER A 193 -25.41 -19.37 9.64
CA SER A 193 -25.09 -20.51 10.51
C SER A 193 -24.89 -20.11 11.98
N SER A 194 -24.16 -19.02 12.24
CA SER A 194 -23.84 -18.58 13.61
C SER A 194 -24.80 -17.52 14.17
N GLY A 195 -25.55 -16.83 13.30
CA GLY A 195 -26.40 -15.68 13.65
C GLY A 195 -25.65 -14.50 14.26
N SER A 196 -24.32 -14.55 14.31
CA SER A 196 -23.49 -13.56 15.00
C SER A 196 -22.32 -13.07 14.15
N TRP A 197 -22.33 -11.78 13.82
CA TRP A 197 -21.21 -11.11 13.18
C TRP A 197 -19.94 -11.11 14.04
N ARG A 198 -20.07 -11.22 15.36
CA ARG A 198 -18.92 -11.19 16.30
C ARG A 198 -17.94 -12.34 16.05
N TRP A 199 -18.45 -13.55 15.80
CA TRP A 199 -17.59 -14.69 15.47
C TRP A 199 -16.88 -14.49 14.10
N ALA A 200 -17.60 -13.93 13.13
CA ALA A 200 -17.03 -13.63 11.82
C ALA A 200 -15.84 -12.64 11.88
N TYR A 201 -15.84 -11.76 12.88
CA TYR A 201 -14.67 -10.90 13.18
C TYR A 201 -13.64 -11.64 14.02
N GLY A 202 -14.05 -12.34 15.07
CA GLY A 202 -13.15 -13.03 16.02
C GLY A 202 -12.26 -14.10 15.37
N MET A 203 -12.75 -14.79 14.33
CA MET A 203 -11.95 -15.84 13.66
C MET A 203 -10.64 -15.31 13.05
N TRP A 204 -10.59 -14.04 12.60
CA TRP A 204 -9.39 -13.46 12.01
C TRP A 204 -8.27 -13.25 13.02
N ALA A 205 -8.61 -13.08 14.31
CA ALA A 205 -7.63 -13.03 15.39
C ALA A 205 -6.86 -14.35 15.57
N ILE A 206 -7.40 -15.47 15.06
CA ILE A 206 -6.78 -16.80 15.09
C ILE A 206 -6.10 -17.12 13.74
N ILE A 207 -6.79 -16.88 12.63
CA ILE A 207 -6.34 -17.30 11.30
C ILE A 207 -5.05 -16.57 10.89
N LEU A 208 -4.95 -15.25 11.12
CA LEU A 208 -3.79 -14.47 10.71
C LEU A 208 -2.49 -14.87 11.45
N PRO A 209 -2.46 -15.03 12.79
CA PRO A 209 -1.28 -15.53 13.48
C PRO A 209 -0.81 -16.90 12.99
N VAL A 210 -1.75 -17.80 12.66
CA VAL A 210 -1.42 -19.12 12.09
C VAL A 210 -0.78 -18.96 10.71
N ALA A 211 -1.33 -18.08 9.86
CA ALA A 211 -0.75 -17.76 8.54
C ALA A 211 0.64 -17.12 8.64
N PHE A 212 0.91 -16.36 9.71
CA PHE A 212 2.21 -15.73 9.98
C PHE A 212 3.26 -16.71 10.51
N LEU A 213 2.87 -17.82 11.13
CA LEU A 213 3.78 -18.73 11.82
C LEU A 213 4.97 -19.22 10.97
N PRO A 214 4.82 -19.64 9.69
CA PRO A 214 5.95 -20.06 8.88
C PRO A 214 6.98 -18.94 8.64
N LEU A 215 6.53 -17.69 8.43
CA LEU A 215 7.43 -16.54 8.29
C LEU A 215 8.14 -16.23 9.62
N PHE A 216 7.39 -16.27 10.74
CA PHE A 216 7.95 -16.10 12.07
C PHE A 216 9.07 -17.10 12.34
N LEU A 217 8.81 -18.39 12.13
CA LEU A 217 9.79 -19.44 12.33
C LEU A 217 11.01 -19.29 11.40
N SER A 218 10.79 -18.96 10.14
CA SER A 218 11.86 -18.71 9.18
C SER A 218 12.78 -17.57 9.65
N LEU A 219 12.22 -16.42 9.98
CA LEU A 219 12.99 -15.26 10.45
C LEU A 219 13.66 -15.52 11.80
N PHE A 220 12.97 -16.16 12.74
CA PHE A 220 13.49 -16.47 14.07
C PHE A 220 14.68 -17.44 14.01
N LEU A 221 14.53 -18.57 13.31
CA LEU A 221 15.58 -19.58 13.22
C LEU A 221 16.82 -19.07 12.47
N ASN A 222 16.64 -18.35 11.37
CA ASN A 222 17.76 -17.79 10.63
C ASN A 222 18.38 -16.59 11.34
N GLY A 223 17.58 -15.79 12.07
CA GLY A 223 18.10 -14.72 12.94
C GLY A 223 18.96 -15.27 14.07
N TRP A 224 18.53 -16.36 14.70
CA TRP A 224 19.31 -17.03 15.72
C TRP A 224 20.63 -17.63 15.18
N ARG A 225 20.58 -18.23 13.96
CA ARG A 225 21.78 -18.71 13.27
C ARG A 225 22.73 -17.57 12.94
N ALA A 226 22.23 -16.48 12.38
CA ALA A 226 23.02 -15.30 12.04
C ALA A 226 23.71 -14.70 13.28
N LYS A 227 23.00 -14.61 14.42
CA LYS A 227 23.57 -14.16 15.70
C LYS A 227 24.66 -15.09 16.21
N ARG A 228 24.49 -16.43 16.12
CA ARG A 228 25.50 -17.41 16.52
C ARG A 228 26.78 -17.35 15.67
N LEU A 229 26.62 -17.02 14.38
CA LEU A 229 27.73 -16.88 13.44
C LEU A 229 28.41 -15.48 13.49
N GLY A 230 27.91 -14.57 14.35
CA GLY A 230 28.42 -13.21 14.46
C GLY A 230 28.08 -12.32 13.27
N LEU A 231 27.16 -12.76 12.39
CA LEU A 231 26.74 -12.04 11.16
C LEU A 231 25.62 -11.02 11.43
N ALA A 232 24.98 -11.08 12.60
CA ALA A 232 23.93 -10.16 13.00
C ALA A 232 24.22 -9.61 14.42
N PRO A 233 23.72 -8.39 14.77
CA PRO A 233 23.87 -7.83 16.09
C PRO A 233 23.34 -8.78 17.18
N GLN A 234 24.13 -9.03 18.23
CA GLN A 234 23.70 -9.90 19.33
C GLN A 234 22.62 -9.28 20.20
N ALA A 235 22.66 -7.95 20.34
CA ALA A 235 21.65 -7.17 21.06
C ALA A 235 21.52 -5.80 20.39
N TYR A 236 20.28 -5.29 20.35
CA TYR A 236 20.01 -3.97 19.80
C TYR A 236 20.71 -2.89 20.63
N THR A 237 21.46 -2.02 19.98
CA THR A 237 22.18 -0.90 20.63
C THR A 237 21.19 0.04 21.32
N THR A 238 20.01 0.22 20.73
CA THR A 238 18.91 1.04 21.26
C THR A 238 18.47 0.62 22.67
N LEU A 239 18.48 -0.69 22.98
CA LEU A 239 18.00 -1.24 24.26
C LEU A 239 19.11 -1.40 25.31
N ARG A 240 20.31 -0.90 25.06
CA ARG A 240 21.43 -1.00 26.01
C ARG A 240 21.43 0.16 27.01
N GLY A 241 21.54 -0.15 28.28
CA GLY A 241 21.71 0.82 29.37
C GLY A 241 20.52 0.87 30.35
N GLY A 242 20.49 1.92 31.18
CA GLY A 242 19.37 2.14 32.10
C GLY A 242 18.11 2.68 31.37
N VAL A 243 16.97 2.65 32.05
CA VAL A 243 15.65 3.04 31.47
C VAL A 243 15.70 4.39 30.78
N PHE A 244 16.32 5.40 31.40
CA PHE A 244 16.45 6.73 30.80
C PHE A 244 17.30 6.73 29.52
N THR A 245 18.36 5.93 29.48
CA THR A 245 19.22 5.78 28.28
C THR A 245 18.46 5.09 27.17
N VAL A 246 17.69 4.05 27.48
CA VAL A 246 16.83 3.34 26.51
C VAL A 246 15.77 4.27 25.93
N LEU A 247 15.06 5.03 26.76
CA LEU A 247 14.05 6.01 26.29
C LEU A 247 14.69 7.09 25.39
N ARG A 248 15.87 7.58 25.76
CA ARG A 248 16.62 8.54 24.94
C ARG A 248 17.04 7.93 23.61
N ASN A 249 17.57 6.71 23.61
CA ASN A 249 17.98 6.01 22.39
C ASN A 249 16.76 5.73 21.49
N LEU A 250 15.64 5.29 22.05
CA LEU A 250 14.37 5.11 21.31
C LEU A 250 13.93 6.42 20.65
N TRP A 251 14.02 7.54 21.37
CA TRP A 251 13.68 8.85 20.82
C TRP A 251 14.49 9.18 19.57
N TRP A 252 15.80 8.90 19.60
CA TRP A 252 16.74 9.24 18.52
C TRP A 252 16.74 8.20 17.40
N ASP A 253 16.77 6.92 17.72
CA ASP A 253 16.87 5.84 16.72
C ASP A 253 15.58 5.68 15.91
N LEU A 254 14.43 5.89 16.54
CA LEU A 254 13.12 5.90 15.86
C LEU A 254 12.77 7.26 15.25
N ASP A 255 13.59 8.29 15.51
CA ASP A 255 13.28 9.67 15.12
C ASP A 255 11.84 10.06 15.47
N LEU A 256 11.48 9.90 16.76
CA LEU A 256 10.11 10.17 17.22
C LEU A 256 9.66 11.61 16.92
N GLY A 257 10.60 12.58 16.90
CA GLY A 257 10.31 13.95 16.49
C GLY A 257 9.82 14.03 15.05
N GLY A 258 10.54 13.41 14.12
CA GLY A 258 10.14 13.32 12.71
C GLY A 258 8.84 12.54 12.53
N VAL A 259 8.67 11.39 13.25
CA VAL A 259 7.40 10.61 13.26
C VAL A 259 6.23 11.50 13.67
N ILE A 260 6.33 12.23 14.78
CA ILE A 260 5.26 13.08 15.30
C ILE A 260 4.93 14.20 14.30
N LEU A 261 5.95 14.90 13.78
CA LEU A 261 5.75 16.01 12.84
C LEU A 261 5.06 15.53 11.56
N LEU A 262 5.52 14.43 10.98
CA LEU A 262 4.96 13.87 9.75
C LEU A 262 3.55 13.33 9.98
N SER A 263 3.38 12.52 11.03
CA SER A 263 2.11 11.85 11.33
C SER A 263 1.03 12.83 11.76
N ALA A 264 1.34 13.76 12.68
CA ALA A 264 0.41 14.80 13.10
C ALA A 264 0.11 15.78 11.95
N GLY A 265 1.12 16.13 11.15
CA GLY A 265 0.95 16.96 9.97
C GLY A 265 -0.05 16.38 8.98
N PHE A 266 0.11 15.12 8.59
CA PHE A 266 -0.86 14.45 7.73
C PHE A 266 -2.22 14.26 8.39
N ALA A 267 -2.29 13.81 9.65
CA ALA A 267 -3.56 13.63 10.35
C ALA A 267 -4.37 14.93 10.43
N LEU A 268 -3.73 16.04 10.80
CA LEU A 268 -4.38 17.34 10.91
C LEU A 268 -4.84 17.93 9.57
N ILE A 269 -4.29 17.50 8.45
CA ILE A 269 -4.79 17.86 7.12
C ILE A 269 -5.89 16.89 6.67
N LEU A 270 -5.69 15.59 6.84
CA LEU A 270 -6.59 14.58 6.30
C LEU A 270 -7.93 14.50 7.06
N ILE A 271 -7.92 14.71 8.38
CA ILE A 271 -9.15 14.70 9.19
C ILE A 271 -10.14 15.77 8.68
N PRO A 272 -9.78 17.08 8.60
CA PRO A 272 -10.69 18.07 8.04
C PRO A 272 -11.14 17.78 6.62
N CYS A 273 -10.22 17.29 5.76
CA CYS A 273 -10.55 16.93 4.38
C CYS A 273 -11.66 15.87 4.29
N THR A 274 -11.72 14.96 5.25
CA THR A 274 -12.71 13.87 5.25
C THR A 274 -14.01 14.21 5.97
N ILE A 275 -13.96 15.01 7.06
CA ILE A 275 -15.14 15.29 7.89
C ILE A 275 -15.78 16.65 7.64
N ALA A 276 -15.14 17.55 6.88
CA ALA A 276 -15.69 18.90 6.66
C ALA A 276 -17.08 18.87 6.00
N SER A 277 -17.38 17.89 5.16
CA SER A 277 -18.69 17.74 4.51
C SER A 277 -19.79 17.26 5.47
N THR A 278 -19.45 16.69 6.63
CA THR A 278 -20.40 16.11 7.60
C THR A 278 -20.65 17.00 8.80
N ILE A 279 -19.80 18.02 9.02
CA ILE A 279 -19.89 18.92 10.18
C ILE A 279 -20.61 20.21 9.79
N SER A 280 -21.44 20.74 10.72
CA SER A 280 -22.09 22.04 10.57
C SER A 280 -21.05 23.17 10.39
N GLY A 281 -21.26 24.00 9.36
CA GLY A 281 -20.32 25.04 8.96
C GLY A 281 -19.24 24.59 7.98
N GLY A 282 -19.04 23.31 7.78
CA GLY A 282 -18.11 22.78 6.78
C GLY A 282 -16.70 23.40 6.87
N TRP A 283 -16.18 23.85 5.75
CA TRP A 283 -14.89 24.54 5.66
C TRP A 283 -14.87 25.94 6.31
N ASN A 284 -16.02 26.53 6.62
CA ASN A 284 -16.11 27.80 7.34
C ASN A 284 -15.96 27.63 8.85
N ASN A 285 -15.88 26.40 9.36
CA ASN A 285 -15.63 26.13 10.76
C ASN A 285 -14.16 26.45 11.11
N GLY A 286 -13.93 27.37 12.03
CA GLY A 286 -12.59 27.78 12.45
C GLY A 286 -11.71 26.65 12.96
N ARG A 287 -12.30 25.58 13.52
CA ARG A 287 -11.54 24.38 13.94
C ARG A 287 -10.95 23.65 12.74
N MET A 288 -11.68 23.53 11.63
CA MET A 288 -11.19 22.88 10.40
C MET A 288 -10.02 23.66 9.80
N VAL A 289 -10.17 24.99 9.71
CA VAL A 289 -9.11 25.87 9.21
C VAL A 289 -7.87 25.80 10.10
N ALA A 290 -8.06 25.85 11.43
CA ALA A 290 -6.95 25.76 12.38
C ALA A 290 -6.19 24.42 12.26
N MET A 291 -6.91 23.29 12.14
CA MET A 291 -6.29 21.98 11.95
C MET A 291 -5.46 21.93 10.67
N VAL A 292 -5.99 22.36 9.54
CA VAL A 292 -5.25 22.39 8.25
C VAL A 292 -4.03 23.32 8.35
N THR A 293 -4.17 24.49 8.96
CA THR A 293 -3.06 25.46 9.12
C THR A 293 -1.95 24.88 9.98
N ILE A 294 -2.28 24.30 11.14
CA ILE A 294 -1.30 23.66 12.03
C ILE A 294 -0.66 22.46 11.31
N GLY A 295 -1.45 21.63 10.64
CA GLY A 295 -0.95 20.51 9.87
C GLY A 295 0.04 20.92 8.78
N ALA A 296 -0.25 21.99 8.04
CA ALA A 296 0.65 22.56 7.04
C ALA A 296 1.96 23.07 7.68
N ILE A 297 1.89 23.75 8.82
CA ILE A 297 3.07 24.22 9.57
C ILE A 297 3.94 23.01 9.99
N LEU A 298 3.33 21.93 10.51
CA LEU A 298 4.05 20.74 10.91
C LEU A 298 4.73 20.04 9.73
N LEU A 299 4.07 19.97 8.56
CA LEU A 299 4.66 19.41 7.35
C LEU A 299 5.81 20.27 6.79
N VAL A 300 5.79 21.58 7.01
CA VAL A 300 6.93 22.47 6.68
C VAL A 300 8.05 22.33 7.72
N ALA A 301 7.70 22.16 9.00
CA ALA A 301 8.69 21.94 10.06
C ALA A 301 9.41 20.59 9.94
N PHE A 302 8.76 19.57 9.38
CA PHE A 302 9.33 18.23 9.20
C PHE A 302 10.65 18.22 8.40
N PRO A 303 10.76 18.75 7.18
CA PRO A 303 12.03 18.78 6.45
C PRO A 303 13.10 19.64 7.14
N LEU A 304 12.72 20.65 7.92
CA LEU A 304 13.67 21.42 8.72
C LEU A 304 14.25 20.59 9.89
N TRP A 305 13.38 19.76 10.51
CA TRP A 305 13.81 18.78 11.52
C TRP A 305 14.78 17.75 10.92
N GLU A 306 14.43 17.14 9.82
CA GLU A 306 15.26 16.14 9.12
C GLU A 306 16.61 16.71 8.61
N ALA A 307 16.61 17.98 8.20
CA ALA A 307 17.83 18.68 7.75
C ALA A 307 18.74 19.13 8.88
N SER A 308 18.25 19.18 10.13
CA SER A 308 18.94 19.82 11.26
C SER A 308 20.34 19.24 11.52
N THR A 309 20.45 17.92 11.56
CA THR A 309 21.72 17.21 11.80
C THR A 309 22.74 17.48 10.69
N ARG A 310 22.29 17.48 9.45
CA ARG A 310 23.13 17.74 8.27
C ARG A 310 23.62 19.19 8.25
N TRP A 311 22.74 20.15 8.55
CA TRP A 311 23.10 21.55 8.66
C TRP A 311 24.14 21.82 9.74
N ALA A 312 24.02 21.15 10.90
CA ALA A 312 25.01 21.26 11.96
C ALA A 312 26.37 20.73 11.53
N HIS A 313 26.41 19.62 10.81
CA HIS A 313 27.62 18.99 10.30
C HIS A 313 28.26 19.84 9.18
N ASP A 314 27.50 20.22 8.15
CA ASP A 314 28.00 20.95 6.97
C ASP A 314 28.51 22.37 7.33
N ARG A 315 27.94 23.00 8.36
CA ARG A 315 28.37 24.32 8.85
C ARG A 315 29.44 24.27 9.91
N GLY A 316 29.89 23.08 10.32
CA GLY A 316 30.91 22.92 11.35
C GLY A 316 30.53 23.59 12.67
N MET A 317 29.22 23.61 13.03
CA MET A 317 28.72 24.28 14.21
C MET A 317 29.28 23.63 15.47
N LYS A 318 30.20 24.36 16.16
CA LYS A 318 30.83 23.93 17.43
C LYS A 318 30.09 24.60 18.60
N GLY A 319 30.00 23.89 19.74
CA GLY A 319 29.33 24.38 20.96
C GLY A 319 28.00 23.72 21.25
N LYS A 320 27.30 24.16 22.33
CA LYS A 320 26.05 23.55 22.81
C LYS A 320 24.95 23.53 21.74
N SER A 321 24.78 24.61 20.97
CA SER A 321 23.77 24.69 19.91
C SER A 321 24.05 23.73 18.74
N GLY A 322 25.34 23.62 18.32
CA GLY A 322 25.74 22.67 17.28
C GLY A 322 25.56 21.22 17.72
N MET A 323 25.86 20.90 18.98
CA MET A 323 25.68 19.58 19.56
C MET A 323 24.19 19.20 19.70
N ILE A 324 23.31 20.17 20.02
CA ILE A 324 21.86 19.93 20.04
C ILE A 324 21.34 19.66 18.62
N LEU A 325 21.66 20.51 17.64
CA LEU A 325 21.21 20.35 16.26
C LEU A 325 21.74 19.06 15.61
N SER A 326 23.00 18.68 15.88
CA SER A 326 23.59 17.46 15.33
C SER A 326 22.94 16.17 15.86
N ASN A 327 22.22 16.26 16.97
CA ASN A 327 21.58 15.11 17.60
C ASN A 327 20.06 15.07 17.41
N LEU A 328 19.42 16.05 16.73
CA LEU A 328 17.97 16.09 16.58
C LEU A 328 17.42 14.93 15.74
N ALA A 329 18.03 14.61 14.61
CA ALA A 329 17.62 13.52 13.74
C ALA A 329 18.87 12.75 13.22
N PRO A 330 19.55 11.96 14.07
CA PRO A 330 20.76 11.23 13.66
C PRO A 330 20.46 10.15 12.61
N TYR A 331 19.25 9.59 12.66
CA TYR A 331 18.73 8.61 11.71
C TYR A 331 17.39 9.08 11.13
N PRO A 332 17.40 10.00 10.15
CA PRO A 332 16.17 10.59 9.62
C PRO A 332 15.20 9.54 9.05
N ILE A 333 13.88 9.75 9.22
CA ILE A 333 12.85 8.89 8.64
C ILE A 333 12.88 8.99 7.12
N VAL A 334 13.00 10.23 6.61
CA VAL A 334 13.04 10.50 5.17
C VAL A 334 14.33 11.23 4.82
N PRO A 335 15.38 10.50 4.40
CA PRO A 335 16.63 11.13 4.02
C PRO A 335 16.46 12.09 2.85
N LEU A 336 16.56 13.40 3.08
CA LEU A 336 16.28 14.45 2.09
C LEU A 336 17.14 14.36 0.82
N HIS A 337 18.28 13.65 0.86
CA HIS A 337 19.10 13.44 -0.33
C HIS A 337 18.40 12.59 -1.40
N LEU A 338 17.41 11.75 -1.04
CA LEU A 338 16.62 10.95 -1.99
C LEU A 338 15.83 11.83 -2.96
N PHE A 339 15.39 13.01 -2.51
CA PHE A 339 14.67 13.98 -3.36
C PHE A 339 15.56 14.64 -4.44
N LYS A 340 16.87 14.48 -4.36
CA LYS A 340 17.77 14.90 -5.46
C LYS A 340 17.64 13.99 -6.69
N SER A 341 17.16 12.75 -6.51
CA SER A 341 16.85 11.85 -7.61
C SER A 341 15.54 12.27 -8.29
N ARG A 342 15.60 12.61 -9.58
CA ARG A 342 14.42 12.93 -10.38
C ARG A 342 13.41 11.77 -10.37
N THR A 343 13.90 10.54 -10.46
CA THR A 343 13.06 9.34 -10.47
C THR A 343 12.34 9.15 -9.15
N PHE A 344 13.02 9.35 -8.04
CA PHE A 344 12.43 9.27 -6.70
C PHE A 344 11.29 10.28 -6.56
N THR A 345 11.58 11.55 -6.79
CA THR A 345 10.60 12.64 -6.63
C THR A 345 9.43 12.50 -7.59
N ALA A 346 9.70 12.24 -8.88
CA ALA A 346 8.64 12.02 -9.86
C ALA A 346 7.77 10.80 -9.51
N GLY A 347 8.37 9.70 -9.06
CA GLY A 347 7.64 8.47 -8.72
C GLY A 347 6.71 8.63 -7.52
N ILE A 348 7.12 9.30 -6.45
CA ILE A 348 6.25 9.54 -5.28
C ILE A 348 5.13 10.54 -5.59
N VAL A 349 5.40 11.58 -6.40
CA VAL A 349 4.40 12.53 -6.87
C VAL A 349 3.39 11.85 -7.80
N LEU A 350 3.88 11.00 -8.71
CA LEU A 350 3.03 10.17 -9.57
C LEU A 350 2.07 9.31 -8.73
N ALA A 351 2.58 8.63 -7.69
CA ALA A 351 1.77 7.80 -6.81
C ALA A 351 0.65 8.59 -6.14
N MET A 352 0.93 9.79 -5.66
CA MET A 352 -0.05 10.68 -5.05
C MET A 352 -1.16 11.06 -6.04
N PHE A 353 -0.81 11.56 -7.22
CA PHE A 353 -1.79 11.96 -8.22
C PHE A 353 -2.57 10.79 -8.82
N TYR A 354 -1.92 9.64 -9.03
CA TYR A 354 -2.57 8.42 -9.50
C TYR A 354 -3.72 7.96 -8.57
N PHE A 355 -3.46 7.87 -7.26
CA PHE A 355 -4.49 7.52 -6.30
C PHE A 355 -5.54 8.63 -6.11
N MET A 356 -5.15 9.90 -6.21
CA MET A 356 -6.11 11.00 -6.21
C MET A 356 -7.10 10.87 -7.37
N VAL A 357 -6.65 10.55 -8.58
CA VAL A 357 -7.52 10.30 -9.75
C VAL A 357 -8.45 9.12 -9.51
N PHE A 358 -7.96 8.01 -8.92
CA PHE A 358 -8.78 6.85 -8.56
C PHE A 358 -9.95 7.23 -7.65
N TYR A 359 -9.70 8.00 -6.61
CA TYR A 359 -10.72 8.44 -5.65
C TYR A 359 -11.61 9.58 -6.19
N LEU A 360 -11.22 10.23 -7.27
CA LEU A 360 -12.10 11.16 -8.00
C LEU A 360 -13.02 10.45 -8.98
N SER A 361 -12.59 9.34 -9.59
CA SER A 361 -13.24 8.75 -10.78
C SER A 361 -13.95 7.42 -10.52
N VAL A 362 -13.35 6.52 -9.72
CA VAL A 362 -13.85 5.16 -9.50
C VAL A 362 -14.51 5.03 -8.12
N PHE A 363 -13.88 5.56 -7.12
CA PHE A 363 -14.32 5.47 -5.73
C PHE A 363 -14.46 6.90 -5.16
N PRO A 364 -15.51 7.27 -4.39
CA PRO A 364 -16.52 6.42 -3.76
C PRO A 364 -17.91 6.37 -4.45
N TYR A 365 -18.19 7.22 -5.47
CA TYR A 365 -19.55 7.46 -5.97
C TYR A 365 -19.97 6.62 -7.17
N PHE A 366 -19.07 5.79 -7.70
CA PHE A 366 -19.39 4.95 -8.86
C PHE A 366 -20.49 3.92 -8.57
N LEU A 367 -20.51 3.34 -7.37
CA LEU A 367 -21.58 2.42 -6.96
C LEU A 367 -22.93 3.12 -6.95
N SER A 368 -23.03 4.33 -6.38
CA SER A 368 -24.27 5.12 -6.36
C SER A 368 -24.77 5.42 -7.78
N TYR A 369 -23.85 5.76 -8.71
CA TYR A 369 -24.19 5.93 -10.12
C TYR A 369 -24.76 4.63 -10.74
N LEU A 370 -24.17 3.47 -10.49
CA LEU A 370 -24.66 2.18 -11.01
C LEU A 370 -26.05 1.83 -10.47
N LEU A 371 -26.31 2.10 -9.18
CA LEU A 371 -27.61 1.84 -8.55
C LEU A 371 -28.68 2.82 -9.05
N VAL A 372 -28.40 4.13 -9.01
CA VAL A 372 -29.38 5.17 -9.30
C VAL A 372 -29.58 5.37 -10.80
N VAL A 373 -28.52 5.72 -11.54
CA VAL A 373 -28.64 6.08 -12.96
C VAL A 373 -28.84 4.85 -13.85
N ARG A 374 -28.14 3.74 -13.55
CA ARG A 374 -28.24 2.51 -14.32
C ARG A 374 -29.32 1.54 -13.82
N ASN A 375 -29.94 1.87 -12.68
CA ASN A 375 -30.97 1.06 -12.05
C ASN A 375 -30.57 -0.42 -11.84
N LEU A 376 -29.28 -0.66 -11.54
CA LEU A 376 -28.79 -2.02 -11.31
C LEU A 376 -29.06 -2.44 -9.86
N LYS A 377 -29.39 -3.71 -9.67
CA LYS A 377 -29.42 -4.31 -8.34
C LYS A 377 -28.02 -4.36 -7.75
N LEU A 378 -27.87 -4.22 -6.43
CA LEU A 378 -26.60 -4.24 -5.72
C LEU A 378 -25.73 -5.46 -6.09
N ALA A 379 -26.35 -6.65 -6.19
CA ALA A 379 -25.67 -7.88 -6.59
C ALA A 379 -25.05 -7.83 -8.00
N SER A 380 -25.59 -7.02 -8.92
CA SER A 380 -25.06 -6.84 -10.28
C SER A 380 -24.09 -5.66 -10.36
N ALA A 381 -24.24 -4.65 -9.51
CA ALA A 381 -23.38 -3.46 -9.48
C ALA A 381 -22.02 -3.72 -8.82
N THR A 382 -21.99 -4.52 -7.75
CA THR A 382 -20.76 -4.82 -6.99
C THR A 382 -19.66 -5.50 -7.83
N PRO A 383 -19.94 -6.52 -8.67
CA PRO A 383 -18.94 -7.07 -9.58
C PRO A 383 -18.36 -6.03 -10.54
N ILE A 384 -19.19 -5.10 -11.06
CA ILE A 384 -18.74 -4.04 -11.97
C ILE A 384 -17.76 -3.08 -11.25
N LEU A 385 -18.03 -2.76 -9.98
CA LEU A 385 -17.13 -1.96 -9.16
C LEU A 385 -15.74 -2.62 -9.01
N ASN A 386 -15.70 -3.94 -8.86
CA ASN A 386 -14.47 -4.69 -8.64
C ASN A 386 -13.64 -4.93 -9.93
N ILE A 387 -14.21 -4.68 -11.13
CA ILE A 387 -13.52 -4.90 -12.42
C ILE A 387 -12.21 -4.11 -12.51
N PHE A 388 -12.19 -2.86 -12.01
CA PHE A 388 -10.97 -2.07 -11.95
C PHE A 388 -9.84 -2.83 -11.24
N SER A 389 -10.09 -3.27 -10.01
CA SER A 389 -9.08 -3.95 -9.19
C SER A 389 -8.64 -5.29 -9.79
N LEU A 390 -9.58 -6.07 -10.34
CA LEU A 390 -9.28 -7.33 -11.03
C LEU A 390 -8.38 -7.09 -12.26
N SER A 391 -8.75 -6.12 -13.10
CA SER A 391 -7.98 -5.77 -14.30
C SER A 391 -6.60 -5.21 -13.94
N SER A 392 -6.52 -4.41 -12.87
CA SER A 392 -5.26 -3.86 -12.36
C SER A 392 -4.32 -4.97 -11.87
N THR A 393 -4.83 -5.95 -11.12
CA THR A 393 -4.02 -7.08 -10.65
C THR A 393 -3.51 -7.94 -11.81
N VAL A 394 -4.37 -8.26 -12.77
CA VAL A 394 -3.97 -9.03 -13.98
C VAL A 394 -2.92 -8.27 -14.78
N SER A 395 -3.15 -6.98 -15.04
CA SER A 395 -2.20 -6.12 -15.75
C SER A 395 -0.86 -6.02 -15.02
N SER A 396 -0.88 -5.86 -13.70
CA SER A 396 0.31 -5.78 -12.86
C SER A 396 1.15 -7.06 -12.96
N LEU A 397 0.53 -8.24 -12.96
CA LEU A 397 1.22 -9.53 -13.15
C LEU A 397 1.87 -9.63 -14.53
N ILE A 398 1.12 -9.30 -15.59
CA ILE A 398 1.62 -9.35 -16.98
C ILE A 398 2.81 -8.39 -17.13
N VAL A 399 2.65 -7.14 -16.70
CA VAL A 399 3.68 -6.11 -16.84
C VAL A 399 4.91 -6.44 -16.00
N SER A 400 4.74 -6.95 -14.78
CA SER A 400 5.86 -7.38 -13.93
C SER A 400 6.65 -8.53 -14.56
N ALA A 401 5.98 -9.48 -15.23
CA ALA A 401 6.63 -10.52 -16.00
C ALA A 401 7.39 -9.96 -17.22
N LEU A 402 6.80 -8.98 -17.92
CA LEU A 402 7.45 -8.29 -19.04
C LEU A 402 8.66 -7.47 -18.57
N ILE A 403 8.58 -6.79 -17.42
CA ILE A 403 9.72 -6.08 -16.82
C ILE A 403 10.87 -7.03 -16.52
N LYS A 404 10.59 -8.24 -16.00
CA LYS A 404 11.62 -9.27 -15.79
C LYS A 404 12.32 -9.67 -17.09
N ILE A 405 11.59 -9.72 -18.22
CA ILE A 405 12.15 -10.08 -19.54
C ILE A 405 12.94 -8.93 -20.15
N THR A 406 12.37 -7.70 -20.10
CA THR A 406 12.94 -6.49 -20.73
C THR A 406 13.99 -5.81 -19.87
N ASN A 407 14.01 -6.08 -18.55
CA ASN A 407 14.83 -5.42 -17.52
C ASN A 407 14.64 -3.89 -17.47
N ARG A 408 13.51 -3.37 -17.96
CA ARG A 408 13.17 -1.96 -18.00
C ARG A 408 11.74 -1.75 -17.51
N TYR A 409 11.49 -0.67 -16.76
CA TYR A 409 10.18 -0.38 -16.18
C TYR A 409 9.54 0.90 -16.73
N LYS A 410 10.34 1.91 -17.10
CA LYS A 410 9.89 3.26 -17.42
C LYS A 410 8.78 3.30 -18.47
N TRP A 411 8.99 2.62 -19.59
CA TRP A 411 8.04 2.67 -20.70
C TRP A 411 6.70 2.03 -20.37
N PHE A 412 6.67 1.06 -19.45
CA PHE A 412 5.41 0.51 -18.95
C PHE A 412 4.67 1.55 -18.10
N VAL A 413 5.37 2.30 -17.22
CA VAL A 413 4.77 3.39 -16.45
C VAL A 413 4.20 4.46 -17.37
N THR A 414 4.94 4.89 -18.41
CA THR A 414 4.49 5.92 -19.35
C THR A 414 3.30 5.44 -20.19
N ALA A 415 3.36 4.22 -20.73
CA ALA A 415 2.23 3.65 -21.48
C ALA A 415 1.00 3.47 -20.58
N GLY A 416 1.19 3.01 -19.34
CA GLY A 416 0.14 2.89 -18.34
C GLY A 416 -0.53 4.22 -18.00
N SER A 417 0.26 5.29 -17.85
CA SER A 417 -0.28 6.64 -17.59
C SER A 417 -1.13 7.18 -18.74
N CYS A 418 -0.72 6.93 -19.98
CA CYS A 418 -1.50 7.30 -21.17
C CYS A 418 -2.80 6.47 -21.27
N LEU A 419 -2.73 5.15 -21.03
CA LEU A 419 -3.92 4.29 -21.03
C LEU A 419 -4.89 4.66 -19.90
N TYR A 420 -4.37 4.99 -18.73
CA TYR A 420 -5.16 5.43 -17.61
C TYR A 420 -5.90 6.73 -17.92
N MET A 421 -5.20 7.73 -18.46
CA MET A 421 -5.78 8.99 -18.91
C MET A 421 -6.83 8.79 -20.01
N LEU A 422 -6.54 7.93 -21.01
CA LEU A 422 -7.49 7.58 -22.08
C LEU A 422 -8.76 6.94 -21.48
N GLY A 423 -8.60 6.02 -20.54
CA GLY A 423 -9.71 5.36 -19.87
C GLY A 423 -10.61 6.34 -19.11
N ILE A 424 -10.03 7.30 -18.37
CA ILE A 424 -10.79 8.38 -17.70
C ILE A 424 -11.54 9.24 -18.73
N GLY A 425 -10.91 9.61 -19.83
CA GLY A 425 -11.56 10.34 -20.93
C GLY A 425 -12.74 9.58 -21.53
N LEU A 426 -12.61 8.27 -21.76
CA LEU A 426 -13.70 7.43 -22.25
C LEU A 426 -14.82 7.26 -21.21
N MET A 427 -14.50 7.25 -19.92
CA MET A 427 -15.52 7.23 -18.86
C MET A 427 -16.42 8.48 -18.92
N MET A 428 -15.89 9.66 -19.28
CA MET A 428 -16.73 10.86 -19.47
C MET A 428 -17.76 10.65 -20.58
N ARG A 429 -17.39 9.94 -21.64
CA ARG A 429 -18.30 9.63 -22.75
C ARG A 429 -19.33 8.56 -22.43
N TYR A 430 -18.96 7.55 -21.62
CA TYR A 430 -19.78 6.35 -21.41
C TYR A 430 -20.42 6.27 -20.02
N ARG A 431 -20.20 7.20 -19.09
CA ARG A 431 -20.96 7.30 -17.85
C ARG A 431 -22.23 8.12 -18.02
N THR A 432 -23.04 7.73 -18.98
CA THR A 432 -24.33 8.35 -19.29
C THR A 432 -25.46 7.34 -19.09
N GLN A 433 -26.69 7.82 -19.03
CA GLN A 433 -27.89 6.98 -18.89
C GLN A 433 -28.08 6.04 -20.11
N GLU A 434 -27.67 6.48 -21.30
CA GLU A 434 -27.86 5.76 -22.55
C GLU A 434 -26.75 4.74 -22.86
N ALA A 435 -25.59 4.86 -22.23
CA ALA A 435 -24.45 3.99 -22.52
C ALA A 435 -24.74 2.52 -22.19
N SER A 436 -24.23 1.59 -22.98
CA SER A 436 -24.35 0.16 -22.70
C SER A 436 -23.52 -0.23 -21.45
N ILE A 437 -23.98 -1.23 -20.69
CA ILE A 437 -23.23 -1.76 -19.54
C ILE A 437 -21.87 -2.29 -19.97
N SER A 438 -21.77 -2.90 -21.15
CA SER A 438 -20.51 -3.38 -21.73
C SER A 438 -19.51 -2.25 -21.98
N ALA A 439 -19.95 -1.06 -22.41
CA ALA A 439 -19.07 0.10 -22.56
C ALA A 439 -18.55 0.59 -21.20
N ILE A 440 -19.40 0.61 -20.16
CA ILE A 440 -19.00 0.96 -18.80
C ILE A 440 -17.96 -0.06 -18.29
N ILE A 441 -18.20 -1.36 -18.46
CA ILE A 441 -17.25 -2.43 -18.10
C ILE A 441 -15.95 -2.26 -18.87
N GLY A 442 -16.00 -2.01 -20.18
CA GLY A 442 -14.81 -1.80 -21.01
C GLY A 442 -13.93 -0.64 -20.51
N THR A 443 -14.55 0.47 -20.07
CA THR A 443 -13.78 1.58 -19.48
C THR A 443 -13.14 1.20 -18.14
N GLN A 444 -13.80 0.41 -17.29
CA GLN A 444 -13.22 -0.09 -16.04
C GLN A 444 -12.04 -1.03 -16.29
N ILE A 445 -12.13 -1.91 -17.29
CA ILE A 445 -11.03 -2.78 -17.72
C ILE A 445 -9.84 -1.93 -18.17
N LEU A 446 -10.08 -0.92 -19.03
CA LEU A 446 -9.01 -0.08 -19.57
C LEU A 446 -8.28 0.72 -18.49
N ILE A 447 -9.03 1.36 -17.56
CA ILE A 447 -8.42 2.09 -16.46
C ILE A 447 -7.70 1.15 -15.50
N GLY A 448 -8.28 0.00 -15.19
CA GLY A 448 -7.65 -1.00 -14.35
C GLY A 448 -6.35 -1.49 -14.98
N PHE A 449 -6.35 -1.77 -16.28
CA PHE A 449 -5.15 -2.18 -17.00
C PHE A 449 -4.06 -1.11 -16.95
N GLY A 450 -4.40 0.15 -17.22
CA GLY A 450 -3.50 1.30 -17.05
C GLY A 450 -2.98 1.44 -15.63
N GLY A 451 -3.86 1.25 -14.62
CA GLY A 451 -3.51 1.32 -13.19
C GLY A 451 -2.50 0.26 -12.76
N GLY A 452 -2.65 -0.99 -13.24
CA GLY A 452 -1.70 -2.07 -12.95
C GLY A 452 -0.32 -1.83 -13.59
N MET A 453 -0.29 -1.17 -14.76
CA MET A 453 0.96 -0.74 -15.40
C MET A 453 1.65 0.40 -14.64
N LEU A 454 0.95 1.15 -13.78
CA LEU A 454 1.48 2.29 -13.06
C LEU A 454 2.04 1.91 -11.69
N ASN A 455 1.26 1.23 -10.85
CA ASN A 455 1.51 1.12 -9.41
C ASN A 455 2.84 0.41 -9.11
N VAL A 456 2.95 -0.87 -9.45
CA VAL A 456 4.14 -1.69 -9.12
C VAL A 456 5.38 -1.23 -9.87
N PRO A 457 5.35 -0.92 -11.19
CA PRO A 457 6.53 -0.42 -11.88
C PRO A 457 7.02 0.93 -11.39
N ALA A 458 6.12 1.86 -11.00
CA ALA A 458 6.53 3.13 -10.42
C ALA A 458 7.18 2.93 -9.03
N GLN A 459 6.63 2.07 -8.19
CA GLN A 459 7.24 1.68 -6.91
C GLN A 459 8.63 1.08 -7.11
N LEU A 460 8.81 0.18 -8.09
CA LEU A 460 10.09 -0.38 -8.45
C LEU A 460 11.11 0.71 -8.85
N GLY A 461 10.69 1.69 -9.67
CA GLY A 461 11.53 2.81 -10.07
C GLY A 461 11.98 3.68 -8.88
N VAL A 462 11.09 3.94 -7.94
CA VAL A 462 11.39 4.64 -6.69
C VAL A 462 12.39 3.85 -5.85
N GLN A 463 12.18 2.55 -5.66
CA GLN A 463 13.09 1.66 -4.94
C GLN A 463 14.46 1.53 -5.62
N ALA A 464 14.49 1.44 -6.96
CA ALA A 464 15.72 1.36 -7.74
C ALA A 464 16.56 2.64 -7.64
N SER A 465 15.93 3.80 -7.50
CA SER A 465 16.61 5.09 -7.35
C SER A 465 17.19 5.34 -5.95
N ALA A 466 16.81 4.53 -4.97
CA ALA A 466 17.32 4.55 -3.61
C ALA A 466 18.37 3.44 -3.41
N GLY A 467 19.39 3.68 -2.62
CA GLY A 467 20.33 2.62 -2.21
C GLY A 467 19.64 1.59 -1.32
N HIS A 468 20.19 0.38 -1.21
CA HIS A 468 19.62 -0.74 -0.45
C HIS A 468 19.20 -0.35 0.98
N GLN A 469 19.98 0.46 1.67
CA GLN A 469 19.69 0.93 3.04
C GLN A 469 18.42 1.76 3.15
N HIS A 470 17.93 2.36 2.06
CA HIS A 470 16.77 3.25 2.03
C HIS A 470 15.57 2.64 1.31
N VAL A 471 15.62 1.36 0.94
CA VAL A 471 14.53 0.69 0.22
C VAL A 471 13.26 0.62 1.07
N GLY A 472 13.37 0.32 2.36
CA GLY A 472 12.25 0.32 3.31
C GLY A 472 11.58 1.68 3.40
N THR A 473 12.36 2.73 3.65
CA THR A 473 11.89 4.13 3.70
C THR A 473 11.26 4.56 2.38
N SER A 474 11.87 4.23 1.24
CA SER A 474 11.37 4.58 -0.09
C SER A 474 10.02 3.92 -0.39
N THR A 475 9.88 2.65 -0.02
CA THR A 475 8.64 1.89 -0.13
C THR A 475 7.55 2.50 0.75
N ALA A 476 7.86 2.77 2.02
CA ALA A 476 6.90 3.37 2.93
C ALA A 476 6.45 4.75 2.47
N LEU A 477 7.36 5.59 1.98
CA LEU A 477 7.03 6.93 1.49
C LEU A 477 6.17 6.86 0.22
N PHE A 478 6.48 5.97 -0.73
CA PHE A 478 5.65 5.74 -1.90
C PHE A 478 4.22 5.37 -1.50
N LEU A 479 4.07 4.37 -0.61
CA LEU A 479 2.77 3.92 -0.13
C LEU A 479 2.05 4.97 0.74
N THR A 480 2.77 5.84 1.44
CA THR A 480 2.18 6.97 2.20
C THR A 480 1.58 7.98 1.24
N LEU A 481 2.32 8.37 0.19
CA LEU A 481 1.84 9.34 -0.79
C LEU A 481 0.64 8.81 -1.61
N THR A 482 0.54 7.49 -1.85
CA THR A 482 -0.68 6.90 -2.41
C THR A 482 -1.89 7.14 -1.50
N SER A 483 -1.75 6.91 -0.18
CA SER A 483 -2.84 7.14 0.79
C SER A 483 -3.20 8.61 0.92
N VAL A 484 -2.21 9.51 0.96
CA VAL A 484 -2.42 10.96 0.97
C VAL A 484 -3.18 11.40 -0.28
N GLY A 485 -2.76 10.92 -1.46
CA GLY A 485 -3.46 11.19 -2.72
C GLY A 485 -4.91 10.71 -2.70
N GLY A 486 -5.15 9.51 -2.18
CA GLY A 486 -6.48 8.95 -2.01
C GLY A 486 -7.36 9.80 -1.09
N ALA A 487 -6.83 10.26 0.05
CA ALA A 487 -7.55 11.10 0.99
C ALA A 487 -7.89 12.49 0.39
N ILE A 488 -6.94 13.11 -0.31
CA ILE A 488 -7.18 14.38 -1.03
C ILE A 488 -8.25 14.17 -2.11
N GLY A 489 -8.15 13.09 -2.90
CA GLY A 489 -9.14 12.75 -3.93
C GLY A 489 -10.54 12.55 -3.34
N SER A 490 -10.65 11.82 -2.22
CA SER A 490 -11.91 11.64 -1.49
C SER A 490 -12.49 12.97 -0.99
N ALA A 491 -11.65 13.86 -0.46
CA ALA A 491 -12.09 15.17 0.01
C ALA A 491 -12.64 16.03 -1.12
N ILE A 492 -11.93 16.09 -2.26
CA ILE A 492 -12.36 16.86 -3.43
C ILE A 492 -13.66 16.26 -4.00
N SER A 493 -13.72 14.93 -4.15
CA SER A 493 -14.92 14.25 -4.65
C SER A 493 -16.12 14.44 -3.73
N GLY A 494 -15.91 14.39 -2.40
CA GLY A 494 -16.94 14.66 -1.39
C GLY A 494 -17.45 16.10 -1.44
N ALA A 495 -16.56 17.08 -1.58
CA ALA A 495 -16.93 18.50 -1.69
C ALA A 495 -17.73 18.79 -2.98
N ILE A 496 -17.31 18.22 -4.12
CA ILE A 496 -18.02 18.37 -5.39
C ILE A 496 -19.40 17.70 -5.28
N TRP A 497 -19.48 16.48 -4.79
CA TRP A 497 -20.71 15.71 -4.64
C TRP A 497 -21.71 16.40 -3.71
N GLY A 498 -21.25 16.78 -2.51
CA GLY A 498 -22.09 17.42 -1.49
C GLY A 498 -22.62 18.79 -1.88
N ARG A 499 -21.89 19.52 -2.75
CA ARG A 499 -22.34 20.84 -3.23
C ARG A 499 -23.23 20.74 -4.47
N LEU A 500 -22.84 19.91 -5.45
CA LEU A 500 -23.50 19.91 -6.76
C LEU A 500 -24.80 19.10 -6.76
N ILE A 501 -24.86 17.93 -6.13
CA ILE A 501 -26.07 17.10 -6.14
C ILE A 501 -27.28 17.83 -5.55
N PRO A 502 -27.24 18.39 -4.31
CA PRO A 502 -28.39 19.10 -3.76
C PRO A 502 -28.80 20.33 -4.60
N SER A 503 -27.82 21.05 -5.15
CA SER A 503 -28.08 22.21 -5.99
C SER A 503 -28.78 21.83 -7.30
N LYS A 504 -28.31 20.74 -7.96
CA LYS A 504 -28.89 20.25 -9.21
C LYS A 504 -30.27 19.60 -8.99
N LEU A 505 -30.42 18.85 -7.90
CA LEU A 505 -31.74 18.30 -7.53
C LEU A 505 -32.77 19.42 -7.36
N ARG A 506 -32.45 20.48 -6.62
CA ARG A 506 -33.34 21.65 -6.49
C ARG A 506 -33.65 22.33 -7.82
N ARG A 507 -32.74 22.26 -8.80
CA ARG A 507 -32.93 22.88 -10.11
C ARG A 507 -33.76 22.05 -11.06
N TYR A 508 -33.63 20.71 -11.00
CA TYR A 508 -34.21 19.82 -12.01
C TYR A 508 -35.45 19.08 -11.54
N LEU A 509 -35.65 18.93 -10.21
CA LEU A 509 -36.85 18.31 -9.67
C LEU A 509 -38.09 19.16 -9.97
N PRO A 510 -39.25 18.52 -10.25
CA PRO A 510 -40.54 19.20 -10.31
C PRO A 510 -40.82 20.00 -9.02
N GLU A 511 -41.51 21.16 -9.13
CA GLU A 511 -41.77 22.06 -8.01
C GLU A 511 -42.39 21.38 -6.79
N GLU A 512 -43.25 20.37 -7.03
CA GLU A 512 -43.96 19.61 -6.00
C GLU A 512 -43.04 18.80 -5.07
N VAL A 513 -41.84 18.43 -5.52
CA VAL A 513 -40.88 17.58 -4.79
C VAL A 513 -39.52 18.24 -4.55
N GLN A 514 -39.35 19.53 -4.90
CA GLN A 514 -38.08 20.26 -4.71
C GLN A 514 -37.64 20.30 -3.25
N ASP A 515 -38.58 20.39 -2.33
CA ASP A 515 -38.32 20.40 -0.88
C ASP A 515 -37.70 19.08 -0.39
N GLN A 516 -37.92 18.00 -1.12
CA GLN A 516 -37.33 16.68 -0.81
C GLN A 516 -35.89 16.50 -1.32
N ALA A 517 -35.31 17.50 -2.01
CA ALA A 517 -33.97 17.42 -2.59
C ALA A 517 -32.90 16.95 -1.59
N MET A 518 -32.96 17.44 -0.33
CA MET A 518 -32.01 17.04 0.72
C MET A 518 -32.25 15.62 1.24
N VAL A 519 -33.49 15.18 1.28
CA VAL A 519 -33.85 13.81 1.68
C VAL A 519 -33.38 12.82 0.61
N ILE A 520 -33.61 13.11 -0.67
CA ILE A 520 -33.16 12.33 -1.82
C ILE A 520 -31.62 12.26 -1.87
N TYR A 521 -30.94 13.39 -1.53
CA TYR A 521 -29.47 13.42 -1.46
C TYR A 521 -28.92 12.54 -0.33
N SER A 522 -29.57 12.55 0.83
CA SER A 522 -29.07 11.87 2.04
C SER A 522 -29.29 10.34 2.01
N ASP A 523 -30.27 9.85 1.25
CA ASP A 523 -30.64 8.44 1.18
C ASP A 523 -30.83 7.97 -0.26
N VAL A 524 -29.90 7.09 -0.69
CA VAL A 524 -29.98 6.44 -2.02
C VAL A 524 -31.28 5.63 -2.17
N GLY A 525 -31.83 5.07 -1.09
CA GLY A 525 -33.10 4.35 -1.08
C GLY A 525 -34.26 5.26 -1.50
N GLN A 526 -34.29 6.51 -1.04
CA GLN A 526 -35.30 7.50 -1.47
C GLN A 526 -35.16 7.81 -2.97
N ALA A 527 -33.93 7.98 -3.47
CA ALA A 527 -33.70 8.19 -4.90
C ALA A 527 -34.19 7.00 -5.75
N LEU A 528 -34.07 5.77 -5.25
CA LEU A 528 -34.54 4.55 -5.90
C LEU A 528 -36.05 4.34 -5.78
N GLY A 529 -36.71 4.99 -4.85
CA GLY A 529 -38.16 4.92 -4.63
C GLY A 529 -38.99 5.52 -5.77
N TYR A 530 -38.42 6.43 -6.56
CA TYR A 530 -39.09 7.00 -7.73
C TYR A 530 -39.08 6.04 -8.91
N PRO A 531 -40.24 5.85 -9.60
CA PRO A 531 -40.32 4.94 -10.74
C PRO A 531 -39.38 5.37 -11.89
N VAL A 532 -38.82 4.38 -12.58
CA VAL A 532 -38.01 4.63 -13.78
C VAL A 532 -38.88 5.25 -14.87
N GLY A 533 -38.43 6.38 -15.45
CA GLY A 533 -39.19 7.13 -16.47
C GLY A 533 -40.12 8.19 -15.89
N SER A 534 -40.17 8.37 -14.56
CA SER A 534 -40.87 9.52 -13.96
C SER A 534 -40.01 10.81 -14.11
N PRO A 535 -40.63 11.99 -14.19
CA PRO A 535 -39.91 13.26 -14.27
C PRO A 535 -38.92 13.46 -13.10
N GLU A 536 -39.30 13.01 -11.91
CA GLU A 536 -38.46 13.08 -10.70
C GLU A 536 -37.23 12.18 -10.87
N ARG A 537 -37.43 10.93 -11.36
CA ARG A 537 -36.33 9.99 -11.58
C ARG A 537 -35.36 10.49 -12.64
N ASP A 538 -35.86 11.08 -13.73
CA ASP A 538 -35.04 11.64 -14.79
C ASP A 538 -34.22 12.85 -14.28
N ALA A 539 -34.83 13.71 -13.44
CA ALA A 539 -34.14 14.81 -12.77
C ALA A 539 -33.03 14.32 -11.83
N ILE A 540 -33.27 13.25 -11.07
CA ILE A 540 -32.27 12.61 -10.21
C ILE A 540 -31.13 12.05 -11.07
N ASN A 541 -31.43 11.28 -12.11
CA ASN A 541 -30.45 10.67 -13.00
C ASN A 541 -29.55 11.74 -13.67
N LEU A 542 -30.15 12.84 -14.15
CA LEU A 542 -29.43 13.96 -14.77
C LEU A 542 -28.50 14.64 -13.75
N SER A 543 -28.98 14.87 -12.52
CA SER A 543 -28.16 15.45 -11.44
C SER A 543 -26.93 14.62 -11.11
N TYR A 544 -27.09 13.30 -11.03
CA TYR A 544 -25.99 12.36 -10.80
C TYR A 544 -25.02 12.32 -11.98
N GLN A 545 -25.54 12.22 -13.21
CA GLN A 545 -24.72 12.14 -14.42
C GLN A 545 -23.85 13.37 -14.61
N GLU A 546 -24.42 14.57 -14.50
CA GLU A 546 -23.65 15.82 -14.64
C GLU A 546 -22.63 16.03 -13.53
N THR A 547 -22.94 15.60 -12.30
CA THR A 547 -21.98 15.65 -11.19
C THR A 547 -20.84 14.67 -11.42
N MET A 548 -21.14 13.47 -11.91
CA MET A 548 -20.11 12.50 -12.32
C MET A 548 -19.22 13.04 -13.45
N THR A 549 -19.79 13.72 -14.43
CA THR A 549 -19.02 14.36 -15.50
C THR A 549 -18.05 15.41 -14.94
N THR A 550 -18.49 16.21 -13.97
CA THR A 550 -17.62 17.18 -13.28
C THR A 550 -16.47 16.49 -12.55
N LEU A 551 -16.76 15.40 -11.80
CA LEU A 551 -15.72 14.61 -11.12
C LEU A 551 -14.69 14.03 -12.09
N LEU A 552 -15.17 13.47 -13.21
CA LEU A 552 -14.30 12.90 -14.26
C LEU A 552 -13.47 13.98 -14.96
N THR A 553 -14.01 15.19 -15.15
CA THR A 553 -13.26 16.32 -15.71
C THR A 553 -12.10 16.69 -14.80
N VAL A 554 -12.34 16.82 -13.49
CA VAL A 554 -11.27 17.09 -12.51
C VAL A 554 -10.26 15.93 -12.50
N ALA A 555 -10.73 14.68 -12.51
CA ALA A 555 -9.87 13.51 -12.57
C ALA A 555 -8.98 13.50 -13.82
N LEU A 556 -9.52 13.85 -14.99
CA LEU A 556 -8.78 13.94 -16.25
C LEU A 556 -7.69 15.01 -16.19
N CYS A 557 -8.00 16.19 -15.61
CA CYS A 557 -6.99 17.23 -15.39
C CYS A 557 -5.85 16.73 -14.48
N MET A 558 -6.19 15.95 -13.42
CA MET A 558 -5.19 15.37 -12.52
C MET A 558 -4.40 14.20 -13.12
N CYS A 559 -4.81 13.63 -14.27
CA CYS A 559 -4.00 12.68 -15.03
C CYS A 559 -2.78 13.36 -15.70
N VAL A 560 -2.84 14.65 -16.01
CA VAL A 560 -1.73 15.36 -16.66
C VAL A 560 -0.45 15.29 -15.82
N PRO A 561 -0.44 15.63 -14.52
CA PRO A 561 0.73 15.41 -13.66
C PRO A 561 1.21 13.96 -13.63
N VAL A 562 0.31 12.95 -13.69
CA VAL A 562 0.71 11.54 -13.72
C VAL A 562 1.54 11.23 -14.96
N VAL A 563 1.08 11.68 -16.14
CA VAL A 563 1.81 11.51 -17.42
C VAL A 563 3.15 12.26 -17.38
N LEU A 564 3.16 13.52 -16.94
CA LEU A 564 4.39 14.32 -16.86
C LEU A 564 5.41 13.67 -15.93
N CYS A 565 5.01 13.22 -14.72
CA CYS A 565 5.88 12.55 -13.79
C CYS A 565 6.42 11.23 -14.35
N SER A 566 5.61 10.46 -15.11
CA SER A 566 6.09 9.22 -15.74
C SER A 566 7.20 9.47 -16.75
N LEU A 567 7.14 10.57 -17.50
CA LEU A 567 8.18 10.99 -18.45
C LEU A 567 9.47 11.44 -17.73
N LEU A 568 9.33 12.10 -16.58
CA LEU A 568 10.46 12.59 -15.78
C LEU A 568 11.25 11.46 -15.08
N MET A 569 10.66 10.29 -14.87
CA MET A 569 11.36 9.13 -14.31
C MET A 569 12.52 8.70 -15.22
N GLY A 570 13.65 8.30 -14.62
CA GLY A 570 14.81 7.79 -15.35
C GLY A 570 14.56 6.40 -15.94
N ASP A 571 15.18 6.09 -17.06
CA ASP A 571 15.17 4.74 -17.63
C ASP A 571 16.38 3.97 -17.10
N PHE A 572 16.15 3.06 -16.15
CA PHE A 572 17.21 2.24 -15.56
C PHE A 572 17.18 0.84 -16.16
N GLU A 573 18.37 0.32 -16.45
CA GLU A 573 18.55 -1.09 -16.76
C GLU A 573 18.74 -1.86 -15.45
N LEU A 574 17.71 -2.59 -15.03
CA LEU A 574 17.61 -3.18 -13.68
C LEU A 574 18.70 -4.20 -13.37
N VAL A 575 19.25 -4.86 -14.39
CA VAL A 575 20.35 -5.84 -14.24
C VAL A 575 21.68 -5.17 -13.91
N GLU A 576 21.90 -3.97 -14.44
CA GLU A 576 23.16 -3.23 -14.21
C GLU A 576 23.16 -2.49 -12.87
N MET A 577 21.97 -2.27 -12.29
CA MET A 577 21.82 -1.60 -11.00
C MET A 577 22.08 -2.58 -9.85
N ASN A 578 23.34 -2.64 -9.42
CA ASN A 578 23.70 -3.38 -8.22
C ASN A 578 23.36 -2.57 -6.97
N GLN A 579 22.28 -2.96 -6.26
CA GLN A 579 21.93 -2.34 -4.98
C GLN A 579 22.78 -2.85 -3.80
N GLY A 580 23.77 -3.72 -4.06
CA GLY A 580 24.66 -4.23 -3.01
C GLY A 580 23.95 -5.17 -2.02
N VAL A 581 22.84 -5.81 -2.44
CA VAL A 581 22.14 -6.80 -1.62
C VAL A 581 23.07 -7.99 -1.38
N LYS A 582 23.38 -8.23 -0.10
CA LYS A 582 24.28 -9.31 0.31
C LYS A 582 23.49 -10.57 0.62
N GLY A 583 24.03 -11.73 0.27
CA GLY A 583 23.45 -13.03 0.62
C GLY A 583 22.54 -13.65 -0.45
N ARG A 584 21.75 -14.64 -0.05
CA ARG A 584 20.87 -15.38 -0.97
C ARG A 584 19.53 -14.65 -1.10
N VAL A 585 19.28 -14.10 -2.28
CA VAL A 585 18.04 -13.43 -2.66
C VAL A 585 17.51 -14.03 -3.95
N VAL A 586 16.20 -13.92 -4.19
CA VAL A 586 15.58 -14.42 -5.44
C VAL A 586 16.16 -13.64 -6.63
N GLY A 587 16.77 -14.34 -7.59
CA GLY A 587 17.41 -13.75 -8.76
C GLY A 587 18.82 -13.18 -8.51
N GLY A 588 19.39 -13.32 -7.31
CA GLY A 588 20.74 -12.86 -6.99
C GLY A 588 21.86 -13.64 -7.70
N GLU A 589 23.10 -13.20 -7.55
CA GLU A 589 24.26 -13.83 -8.24
C GLU A 589 24.43 -15.31 -7.94
N VAL A 590 24.14 -15.74 -6.70
CA VAL A 590 24.22 -17.14 -6.30
C VAL A 590 23.19 -17.97 -7.06
N ASP A 591 21.95 -17.51 -7.18
CA ASP A 591 20.90 -18.19 -7.92
C ASP A 591 21.17 -18.19 -9.43
N ARG A 592 21.69 -17.08 -9.98
CA ARG A 592 22.12 -17.00 -11.39
C ARG A 592 23.23 -18.02 -11.72
N ASN A 593 24.18 -18.20 -10.81
CA ASN A 593 25.26 -19.15 -10.97
C ASN A 593 24.78 -20.62 -10.86
N GLU A 594 23.82 -20.90 -9.97
CA GLU A 594 23.18 -22.21 -9.87
C GLU A 594 22.35 -22.53 -11.12
N GLN A 595 21.58 -21.59 -11.66
CA GLN A 595 20.86 -21.74 -12.92
C GLN A 595 21.79 -21.98 -14.10
N LYS A 596 22.88 -21.20 -14.23
CA LYS A 596 23.89 -21.41 -15.28
C LYS A 596 24.57 -22.80 -15.15
N LYS A 597 24.80 -23.26 -13.91
CA LYS A 597 25.32 -24.63 -13.68
C LYS A 597 24.29 -25.71 -14.04
N GLY A 598 23.01 -25.48 -13.72
CA GLY A 598 21.89 -26.35 -14.08
C GLY A 598 21.73 -26.47 -15.59
N ASP A 599 21.75 -25.35 -16.32
CA ASP A 599 21.66 -25.32 -17.77
C ASP A 599 22.87 -25.96 -18.46
N ARG A 600 24.09 -25.71 -17.93
CA ARG A 600 25.29 -26.39 -18.42
C ARG A 600 25.24 -27.90 -18.20
N ARG A 601 24.72 -28.37 -17.06
CA ARG A 601 24.52 -29.82 -16.80
C ARG A 601 23.45 -30.40 -17.72
N SER A 602 22.34 -29.68 -17.94
CA SER A 602 21.29 -30.07 -18.88
C SER A 602 21.79 -30.13 -20.32
N LEU A 603 22.55 -29.14 -20.77
CA LEU A 603 23.20 -29.11 -22.09
C LEU A 603 24.25 -30.23 -22.24
N ALA A 604 25.07 -30.45 -21.21
CA ALA A 604 26.05 -31.55 -21.23
C ALA A 604 25.38 -32.94 -21.26
N THR A 605 24.22 -33.06 -20.57
CA THR A 605 23.43 -34.29 -20.59
C THR A 605 22.76 -34.50 -21.95
N LYS A 606 22.20 -33.44 -22.55
CA LYS A 606 21.64 -33.47 -23.90
C LYS A 606 22.71 -33.73 -24.95
N PHE A 607 23.90 -33.15 -24.82
CA PHE A 607 25.03 -33.36 -25.71
C PHE A 607 25.57 -34.81 -25.60
N LYS A 608 25.68 -35.36 -24.38
CA LYS A 608 26.05 -36.78 -24.17
C LYS A 608 25.01 -37.75 -24.75
N ALA A 609 23.71 -37.43 -24.62
CA ALA A 609 22.64 -38.23 -25.23
C ALA A 609 22.67 -38.16 -26.75
N TRP A 610 22.94 -36.97 -27.31
CA TRP A 610 23.09 -36.79 -28.76
C TRP A 610 24.31 -37.50 -29.32
N VAL A 611 25.47 -37.45 -28.65
CA VAL A 611 26.68 -38.20 -29.03
C VAL A 611 26.45 -39.71 -28.94
N LYS A 612 25.76 -40.21 -27.90
CA LYS A 612 25.39 -41.63 -27.77
C LYS A 612 24.39 -42.09 -28.85
N GLY A 613 23.49 -41.20 -29.29
CA GLY A 613 22.54 -41.48 -30.38
C GLY A 613 23.24 -41.62 -31.76
N ARG A 614 24.27 -40.83 -32.01
CA ARG A 614 25.08 -40.93 -33.24
C ARG A 614 25.97 -42.14 -33.33
N SER A 615 26.46 -42.67 -32.19
CA SER A 615 27.29 -43.89 -32.14
C SER A 615 26.51 -45.16 -32.45
N LYS A 616 25.18 -45.16 -32.48
CA LYS A 616 24.34 -46.29 -32.86
C LYS A 616 23.90 -46.31 -34.34
N GLN A 617 24.18 -45.26 -35.11
CA GLN A 617 23.80 -45.16 -36.53
C GLN A 617 24.97 -45.43 -37.52
N THR A 618 26.17 -45.76 -37.01
CA THR A 618 27.35 -46.03 -37.87
C THR A 618 27.73 -47.50 -37.92
N PHE A 619 26.87 -48.40 -37.44
CA PHE A 619 27.04 -49.84 -37.64
C PHE A 619 25.70 -50.51 -37.94
N THR A 620 25.17 -50.26 -39.13
CA THR A 620 24.28 -51.16 -39.87
C THR A 620 24.50 -50.89 -41.37
#